data_3fc956ed418960a780a468b55338c2f1
#
_entry.id   3fc956ed418960a780a468b55338c2f1
#
_cell.length_a   1.000
_cell.length_b   1.000
_cell.length_c   1.000
_cell.angle_alpha   90.00
_cell.angle_beta   90.00
_cell.angle_gamma   90.00
#
_symmetry.space_group_name_H-M   'P 1'
#
loop_
_entity.id
_entity.type
_entity.pdbx_description
1 polymer ?
#
loop_
_entity_poly.entity_id
_entity_poly.type
_entity_poly.pdbx_seq_one_letter_code
_entity_poly.pdbx_strand_id
1 'polypeptide(L)'
;MQTPHFFPLGEGLELTEMERQEDQLVLHVMATSRSARCPLCHQPATRLHSRYHRLVKDLPCTGQQVQLILHVRTFFCDTVECVRKVFAERLPQLVAPWAHMTPRLNQALQTIGLASCGRLGARLAAHLGITTSWMTIVRRVLALPTPPVDHVECLGLDDFA
;
A
#
# COMPACT_ATOMS: atom_id res chain seq x y z
N MET A 1 -0.74 -10.88 26.48
CA MET A 1 -1.88 -11.13 25.60
C MET A 1 -1.33 -11.39 24.21
N GLN A 2 -1.47 -12.61 23.67
CA GLN A 2 -1.05 -12.91 22.31
C GLN A 2 -2.01 -12.16 21.37
N THR A 3 -1.49 -11.26 20.56
CA THR A 3 -2.25 -10.61 19.47
C THR A 3 -2.71 -11.71 18.52
N PRO A 4 -4.00 -11.82 18.21
CA PRO A 4 -4.46 -12.86 17.30
C PRO A 4 -3.82 -12.64 15.92
N HIS A 5 -3.21 -13.70 15.37
CA HIS A 5 -2.63 -13.75 14.01
C HIS A 5 -3.69 -13.58 12.89
N PHE A 6 -4.70 -12.77 13.13
CA PHE A 6 -5.85 -12.60 12.24
C PHE A 6 -5.53 -11.74 11.00
N PHE A 7 -4.51 -10.89 11.09
CA PHE A 7 -4.06 -10.08 9.96
C PHE A 7 -2.63 -10.46 9.57
N PRO A 8 -2.39 -10.92 8.34
CA PRO A 8 -1.05 -11.20 7.84
C PRO A 8 -0.31 -9.88 7.59
N LEU A 9 0.31 -9.33 8.62
CA LEU A 9 1.09 -8.09 8.53
C LEU A 9 2.48 -8.31 7.93
N GLY A 10 2.96 -9.55 7.85
CA GLY A 10 4.32 -9.88 7.47
C GLY A 10 5.29 -9.85 8.66
N GLU A 11 6.48 -10.43 8.47
CA GLU A 11 7.52 -10.47 9.50
C GLU A 11 8.03 -9.06 9.83
N GLY A 12 8.35 -8.83 11.10
CA GLY A 12 8.92 -7.56 11.57
C GLY A 12 7.91 -6.43 11.74
N LEU A 13 6.60 -6.72 11.71
CA LEU A 13 5.52 -5.77 11.98
C LEU A 13 4.68 -6.25 13.17
N GLU A 14 4.18 -5.30 13.93
CA GLU A 14 3.33 -5.51 15.10
C GLU A 14 2.06 -4.68 14.98
N LEU A 15 0.92 -5.32 15.28
CA LEU A 15 -0.35 -4.64 15.51
C LEU A 15 -0.38 -4.16 16.96
N THR A 16 -0.31 -2.86 17.15
CA THR A 16 -0.29 -2.27 18.50
C THR A 16 -1.68 -1.99 19.05
N GLU A 17 -2.62 -1.63 18.16
CA GLU A 17 -3.98 -1.29 18.54
C GLU A 17 -4.94 -1.60 17.39
N MET A 18 -6.17 -1.95 17.73
CA MET A 18 -7.26 -2.17 16.79
C MET A 18 -8.50 -1.45 17.30
N GLU A 19 -8.99 -0.50 16.52
CA GLU A 19 -10.18 0.26 16.80
C GLU A 19 -11.28 -0.11 15.80
N ARG A 20 -12.48 -0.32 16.29
CA ARG A 20 -13.66 -0.52 15.45
C ARG A 20 -14.50 0.75 15.50
N GLN A 21 -14.67 1.38 14.34
CA GLN A 21 -15.62 2.46 14.10
C GLN A 21 -16.83 1.90 13.35
N GLU A 22 -17.91 2.66 13.18
CA GLU A 22 -19.19 2.16 12.62
C GLU A 22 -19.00 1.39 11.31
N ASP A 23 -18.29 1.96 10.33
CA ASP A 23 -18.07 1.36 9.00
C ASP A 23 -16.59 1.05 8.70
N GLN A 24 -15.71 1.19 9.68
CA GLN A 24 -14.28 1.12 9.46
C GLN A 24 -13.56 0.40 10.59
N LEU A 25 -12.61 -0.44 10.21
CA LEU A 25 -11.64 -1.06 11.09
C LEU A 25 -10.30 -0.32 10.95
N VAL A 26 -9.84 0.29 12.03
CA VAL A 26 -8.56 1.01 12.08
C VAL A 26 -7.53 0.15 12.80
N LEU A 27 -6.40 -0.09 12.14
CA LEU A 27 -5.31 -0.93 12.65
C LEU A 27 -4.04 -0.09 12.77
N HIS A 28 -3.52 0.01 13.98
CA HIS A 28 -2.25 0.68 14.26
C HIS A 28 -1.10 -0.31 14.12
N VAL A 29 -0.19 -0.04 13.19
CA VAL A 29 0.90 -0.94 12.84
C VAL A 29 2.25 -0.23 12.99
N MET A 30 3.22 -0.91 13.59
CA MET A 30 4.59 -0.43 13.70
C MET A 30 5.61 -1.52 13.40
N ALA A 31 6.84 -1.12 13.05
CA ALA A 31 7.93 -2.07 12.91
C ALA A 31 8.50 -2.47 14.28
N THR A 32 8.78 -3.75 14.46
CA THR A 32 9.37 -4.31 15.70
C THR A 32 10.87 -4.06 15.80
N SER A 33 11.57 -3.92 14.67
CA SER A 33 13.01 -3.64 14.63
C SER A 33 13.33 -2.30 15.28
N ARG A 34 14.42 -2.20 16.04
CA ARG A 34 14.90 -0.93 16.63
C ARG A 34 15.75 -0.10 15.68
N SER A 35 16.11 -0.64 14.53
CA SER A 35 16.95 0.02 13.52
C SER A 35 16.28 0.01 12.16
N ALA A 36 16.69 0.92 11.28
CA ALA A 36 16.30 0.92 9.88
C ALA A 36 17.52 1.13 8.98
N ARG A 37 17.47 0.59 7.75
CA ARG A 37 18.54 0.79 6.77
C ARG A 37 18.31 2.05 5.96
N CYS A 38 19.36 2.86 5.80
CA CYS A 38 19.31 4.02 4.92
C CYS A 38 19.02 3.57 3.47
N PRO A 39 18.01 4.16 2.80
CA PRO A 39 17.66 3.72 1.44
C PRO A 39 18.68 4.11 0.37
N LEU A 40 19.71 4.86 0.71
CA LEU A 40 20.75 5.30 -0.22
C LEU A 40 22.07 4.53 0.01
N CYS A 41 22.60 4.52 1.24
CA CYS A 41 23.88 3.86 1.54
C CYS A 41 23.71 2.46 2.16
N HIS A 42 22.48 2.04 2.44
CA HIS A 42 22.11 0.74 3.03
C HIS A 42 22.69 0.46 4.43
N GLN A 43 23.38 1.42 5.05
CA GLN A 43 23.91 1.28 6.40
C GLN A 43 22.76 1.33 7.43
N PRO A 44 22.85 0.52 8.50
CA PRO A 44 21.88 0.53 9.59
C PRO A 44 21.99 1.83 10.38
N ALA A 45 20.84 2.36 10.79
CA ALA A 45 20.74 3.54 11.65
C ALA A 45 19.81 3.23 12.84
N THR A 46 20.21 3.68 14.03
CA THR A 46 19.47 3.50 15.28
C THR A 46 19.06 4.82 15.90
N ARG A 47 19.73 5.92 15.53
CA ARG A 47 19.47 7.25 16.07
C ARG A 47 18.19 7.83 15.49
N LEU A 48 17.15 7.86 16.31
CA LEU A 48 15.83 8.36 15.95
C LEU A 48 15.87 9.88 15.74
N HIS A 49 15.25 10.35 14.66
CA HIS A 49 15.01 11.76 14.39
C HIS A 49 13.60 12.17 14.83
N SER A 50 12.56 11.52 14.29
CA SER A 50 11.17 11.83 14.60
C SER A 50 10.24 10.64 14.29
N ARG A 51 8.94 10.80 14.56
CA ARG A 51 7.88 9.86 14.24
C ARG A 51 6.74 10.60 13.55
N TYR A 52 6.05 9.91 12.64
CA TYR A 52 4.83 10.41 12.01
C TYR A 52 3.90 9.25 11.65
N HIS A 53 2.65 9.56 11.36
CA HIS A 53 1.67 8.56 10.96
C HIS A 53 1.42 8.64 9.45
N ARG A 54 1.24 7.46 8.84
CA ARG A 54 0.77 7.33 7.46
C ARG A 54 -0.54 6.56 7.44
N LEU A 55 -1.51 7.08 6.72
CA LEU A 55 -2.76 6.40 6.48
C LEU A 55 -2.64 5.58 5.19
N VAL A 56 -2.95 4.29 5.27
CA VAL A 56 -2.89 3.35 4.15
C VAL A 56 -4.18 2.53 4.13
N LYS A 57 -4.87 2.51 3.00
CA LYS A 57 -6.05 1.68 2.81
C LYS A 57 -5.67 0.24 2.54
N ASP A 58 -6.48 -0.68 3.03
CA ASP A 58 -6.33 -2.12 2.81
C ASP A 58 -7.62 -2.75 2.28
N LEU A 59 -7.56 -4.04 1.95
CA LEU A 59 -8.75 -4.81 1.60
C LEU A 59 -9.75 -4.80 2.75
N PRO A 60 -11.05 -4.67 2.46
CA PRO A 60 -12.09 -4.76 3.48
C PRO A 60 -12.06 -6.09 4.22
N CYS A 61 -12.44 -6.05 5.47
CA CYS A 61 -12.58 -7.23 6.31
C CYS A 61 -14.01 -7.28 6.85
N THR A 62 -14.71 -8.41 6.67
CA THR A 62 -16.10 -8.59 7.14
C THR A 62 -17.07 -7.47 6.74
N GLY A 63 -16.91 -6.95 5.51
CA GLY A 63 -17.73 -5.85 4.98
C GLY A 63 -17.34 -4.44 5.46
N GLN A 64 -16.39 -4.31 6.38
CA GLN A 64 -15.89 -3.02 6.87
C GLN A 64 -14.63 -2.58 6.12
N GLN A 65 -14.50 -1.29 5.84
CA GLN A 65 -13.28 -0.73 5.29
C GLN A 65 -12.13 -0.92 6.30
N VAL A 66 -10.94 -1.23 5.79
CA VAL A 66 -9.75 -1.34 6.63
C VAL A 66 -8.80 -0.19 6.35
N GLN A 67 -8.44 0.53 7.40
CA GLN A 67 -7.44 1.58 7.38
C GLN A 67 -6.27 1.24 8.31
N LEU A 68 -5.07 1.25 7.76
CA LEU A 68 -3.85 1.08 8.52
C LEU A 68 -3.30 2.45 8.89
N ILE A 69 -3.04 2.66 10.17
CA ILE A 69 -2.27 3.78 10.69
C ILE A 69 -0.86 3.28 10.95
N LEU A 70 0.05 3.56 10.03
CA LEU A 70 1.44 3.15 10.15
C LEU A 70 2.20 4.16 11.01
N HIS A 71 2.73 3.71 12.13
CA HIS A 71 3.64 4.49 12.98
C HIS A 71 5.04 4.43 12.39
N VAL A 72 5.38 5.40 11.54
CA VAL A 72 6.65 5.45 10.82
C VAL A 72 7.67 6.29 11.58
N ARG A 73 8.88 5.74 11.72
CA ARG A 73 10.01 6.43 12.34
C ARG A 73 10.92 7.01 11.26
N THR A 74 11.53 8.14 11.56
CA THR A 74 12.63 8.67 10.78
C THR A 74 13.93 8.57 11.57
N PHE A 75 15.02 8.31 10.87
CA PHE A 75 16.33 8.10 11.46
C PHE A 75 17.36 9.04 10.86
N PHE A 76 18.38 9.39 11.63
CA PHE A 76 19.58 10.03 11.11
C PHE A 76 20.46 8.98 10.42
N CYS A 77 21.01 9.34 9.26
CA CYS A 77 22.08 8.58 8.64
C CYS A 77 23.41 9.15 9.11
N ASP A 78 24.15 8.37 9.89
CA ASP A 78 25.42 8.80 10.49
C ASP A 78 26.63 8.51 9.59
N THR A 79 26.42 7.95 8.38
CA THR A 79 27.46 7.74 7.39
C THR A 79 27.92 9.09 6.83
N VAL A 80 29.18 9.43 7.02
CA VAL A 80 29.77 10.75 6.68
C VAL A 80 29.60 11.06 5.20
N GLU A 81 29.88 10.09 4.33
CA GLU A 81 29.84 10.24 2.86
C GLU A 81 28.41 10.18 2.29
N CYS A 82 27.41 9.81 3.09
CA CYS A 82 26.04 9.74 2.62
C CYS A 82 25.42 11.14 2.53
N VAL A 83 24.93 11.49 1.34
CA VAL A 83 24.24 12.77 1.12
C VAL A 83 22.90 12.84 1.83
N ARG A 84 22.30 11.68 2.16
CA ARG A 84 21.05 11.61 2.89
C ARG A 84 21.30 11.65 4.39
N LYS A 85 20.91 12.73 5.04
CA LYS A 85 21.11 12.91 6.49
C LYS A 85 19.95 12.41 7.34
N VAL A 86 18.72 12.41 6.79
CA VAL A 86 17.51 11.88 7.47
C VAL A 86 16.71 11.04 6.48
N PHE A 87 16.18 9.92 6.94
CA PHE A 87 15.33 9.05 6.14
C PHE A 87 14.22 8.42 6.97
N ALA A 88 13.08 8.12 6.33
CA ALA A 88 12.02 7.33 6.93
C ALA A 88 12.30 5.83 6.75
N GLU A 89 11.97 5.03 7.76
CA GLU A 89 12.00 3.58 7.63
C GLU A 89 11.07 3.11 6.50
N ARG A 90 11.41 2.00 5.89
CA ARG A 90 10.65 1.38 4.82
C ARG A 90 9.98 0.12 5.36
N LEU A 91 8.73 -0.10 4.95
CA LEU A 91 7.92 -1.28 5.30
C LEU A 91 7.51 -2.00 4.00
N PRO A 92 8.47 -2.53 3.22
CA PRO A 92 8.24 -3.00 1.85
C PRO A 92 7.26 -4.19 1.78
N GLN A 93 7.19 -5.00 2.83
CA GLN A 93 6.26 -6.12 2.94
C GLN A 93 4.80 -5.66 3.09
N LEU A 94 4.55 -4.43 3.51
CA LEU A 94 3.21 -3.90 3.78
C LEU A 94 2.78 -2.84 2.76
N VAL A 95 3.68 -1.92 2.41
CA VAL A 95 3.36 -0.79 1.54
C VAL A 95 4.58 -0.28 0.79
N ALA A 96 4.41 0.02 -0.48
CA ALA A 96 5.44 0.68 -1.27
C ALA A 96 5.67 2.13 -0.78
N PRO A 97 6.85 2.72 -1.01
CA PRO A 97 7.09 4.12 -0.73
C PRO A 97 6.02 5.01 -1.36
N TRP A 98 5.51 5.98 -0.57
CA TRP A 98 4.50 6.97 -1.00
C TRP A 98 3.12 6.39 -1.38
N ALA A 99 2.93 5.08 -1.38
CA ALA A 99 1.62 4.48 -1.67
C ALA A 99 0.62 4.74 -0.52
N HIS A 100 -0.64 4.97 -0.88
CA HIS A 100 -1.75 5.19 0.05
C HIS A 100 -2.65 3.96 0.18
N MET A 101 -2.27 2.84 -0.42
CA MET A 101 -2.95 1.55 -0.32
C MET A 101 -1.95 0.41 -0.34
N THR A 102 -2.34 -0.72 0.24
CA THR A 102 -1.53 -1.93 0.24
C THR A 102 -1.41 -2.52 -1.17
N PRO A 103 -0.36 -3.31 -1.46
CA PRO A 103 -0.24 -4.01 -2.74
C PRO A 103 -1.43 -4.90 -3.05
N ARG A 104 -2.00 -5.61 -2.05
CA ARG A 104 -3.16 -6.50 -2.23
C ARG A 104 -4.43 -5.73 -2.60
N LEU A 105 -4.70 -4.56 -2.01
CA LEU A 105 -5.80 -3.69 -2.42
C LEU A 105 -5.56 -3.15 -3.83
N ASN A 106 -4.34 -2.72 -4.14
CA ASN A 106 -3.98 -2.25 -5.47
C ASN A 106 -4.22 -3.33 -6.53
N GLN A 107 -3.79 -4.57 -6.27
CA GLN A 107 -4.00 -5.72 -7.16
C GLN A 107 -5.49 -6.04 -7.35
N ALA A 108 -6.28 -6.02 -6.28
CA ALA A 108 -7.73 -6.23 -6.38
C ALA A 108 -8.40 -5.18 -7.28
N LEU A 109 -8.03 -3.90 -7.14
CA LEU A 109 -8.54 -2.83 -8.00
C LEU A 109 -8.10 -2.97 -9.46
N GLN A 110 -6.88 -3.43 -9.72
CA GLN A 110 -6.40 -3.75 -11.07
C GLN A 110 -7.23 -4.88 -11.69
N THR A 111 -7.43 -5.97 -10.96
CA THR A 111 -8.24 -7.13 -11.42
C THR A 111 -9.68 -6.71 -11.73
N ILE A 112 -10.32 -5.96 -10.83
CA ILE A 112 -11.67 -5.42 -11.03
C ILE A 112 -11.70 -4.52 -12.28
N GLY A 113 -10.70 -3.65 -12.44
CA GLY A 113 -10.63 -2.72 -13.57
C GLY A 113 -10.45 -3.41 -14.91
N LEU A 114 -9.63 -4.45 -14.98
CA LEU A 114 -9.45 -5.26 -16.20
C LEU A 114 -10.71 -6.03 -16.57
N ALA A 115 -11.45 -6.54 -15.56
CA ALA A 115 -12.66 -7.32 -15.80
C ALA A 115 -13.90 -6.49 -16.16
N SER A 116 -13.97 -5.20 -15.75
CA SER A 116 -15.23 -4.46 -15.76
C SER A 116 -15.13 -2.97 -16.14
N CYS A 117 -13.98 -2.49 -16.56
CA CYS A 117 -13.70 -1.08 -16.82
C CYS A 117 -13.87 -0.15 -15.59
N GLY A 118 -13.74 1.18 -15.79
CA GLY A 118 -13.65 2.13 -14.68
C GLY A 118 -14.95 2.29 -13.89
N ARG A 119 -16.07 2.66 -14.55
CA ARG A 119 -17.32 2.99 -13.85
C ARG A 119 -17.99 1.77 -13.23
N LEU A 120 -18.10 0.69 -14.00
CA LEU A 120 -18.66 -0.56 -13.50
C LEU A 120 -17.77 -1.14 -12.40
N GLY A 121 -16.44 -1.10 -12.59
CA GLY A 121 -15.48 -1.52 -11.58
C GLY A 121 -15.61 -0.76 -10.26
N ALA A 122 -15.86 0.55 -10.28
CA ALA A 122 -16.09 1.32 -9.07
C ALA A 122 -17.36 0.90 -8.33
N ARG A 123 -18.43 0.55 -9.07
CA ARG A 123 -19.67 0.01 -8.47
C ARG A 123 -19.45 -1.37 -7.86
N LEU A 124 -18.75 -2.27 -8.57
CA LEU A 124 -18.40 -3.58 -8.03
C LEU A 124 -17.50 -3.47 -6.78
N ALA A 125 -16.50 -2.60 -6.81
CA ALA A 125 -15.63 -2.34 -5.68
C ALA A 125 -16.45 -1.86 -4.46
N ALA A 126 -17.43 -0.96 -4.66
CA ALA A 126 -18.31 -0.49 -3.59
C ALA A 126 -19.14 -1.62 -2.95
N HIS A 127 -19.68 -2.56 -3.74
CA HIS A 127 -20.38 -3.75 -3.23
C HIS A 127 -19.47 -4.66 -2.41
N LEU A 128 -18.15 -4.63 -2.65
CA LEU A 128 -17.16 -5.36 -1.87
C LEU A 128 -16.63 -4.56 -0.66
N GLY A 129 -17.20 -3.39 -0.38
CA GLY A 129 -16.77 -2.51 0.72
C GLY A 129 -15.54 -1.65 0.39
N ILE A 130 -15.10 -1.60 -0.87
CA ILE A 130 -13.96 -0.78 -1.30
C ILE A 130 -14.44 0.57 -1.82
N THR A 131 -14.23 1.63 -1.04
CA THR A 131 -14.54 2.99 -1.49
C THR A 131 -13.44 3.53 -2.39
N THR A 132 -13.73 3.65 -3.69
CA THR A 132 -12.79 4.16 -4.69
C THR A 132 -13.52 4.89 -5.82
N SER A 133 -12.80 5.74 -6.57
CA SER A 133 -13.33 6.38 -7.77
C SER A 133 -13.02 5.55 -9.03
N TRP A 134 -13.85 5.68 -10.05
CA TRP A 134 -13.61 5.05 -11.35
C TRP A 134 -12.26 5.48 -11.95
N MET A 135 -11.87 6.73 -11.77
CA MET A 135 -10.58 7.25 -12.23
C MET A 135 -9.39 6.58 -11.52
N THR A 136 -9.55 6.27 -10.22
CA THR A 136 -8.53 5.52 -9.48
C THR A 136 -8.34 4.13 -10.09
N ILE A 137 -9.42 3.42 -10.42
CA ILE A 137 -9.35 2.10 -11.07
C ILE A 137 -8.63 2.21 -12.41
N VAL A 138 -9.02 3.15 -13.27
CA VAL A 138 -8.37 3.36 -14.57
C VAL A 138 -6.87 3.62 -14.41
N ARG A 139 -6.47 4.51 -13.49
CA ARG A 139 -5.04 4.77 -13.22
C ARG A 139 -4.29 3.53 -12.74
N ARG A 140 -4.94 2.62 -11.99
CA ARG A 140 -4.30 1.38 -11.54
C ARG A 140 -4.12 0.38 -12.69
N VAL A 141 -5.08 0.29 -13.60
CA VAL A 141 -4.97 -0.53 -14.81
C VAL A 141 -3.88 0.02 -15.73
N LEU A 142 -3.86 1.32 -15.99
CA LEU A 142 -2.85 1.97 -16.83
C LEU A 142 -1.42 1.90 -16.25
N ALA A 143 -1.28 1.65 -14.97
CA ALA A 143 0.02 1.45 -14.32
C ALA A 143 0.54 -0.01 -14.44
N LEU A 144 -0.23 -0.92 -15.00
CA LEU A 144 0.24 -2.27 -15.30
C LEU A 144 1.28 -2.23 -16.43
N PRO A 145 2.30 -3.10 -16.37
CA PRO A 145 3.23 -3.24 -17.49
C PRO A 145 2.47 -3.70 -18.73
N THR A 146 2.72 -3.05 -19.85
CA THR A 146 2.18 -3.49 -21.14
C THR A 146 2.83 -4.82 -21.51
N PRO A 147 2.06 -5.88 -21.81
CA PRO A 147 2.65 -7.13 -22.26
C PRO A 147 3.42 -6.89 -23.58
N PRO A 148 4.56 -7.58 -23.79
CA PRO A 148 5.27 -7.49 -25.05
C PRO A 148 4.34 -7.97 -26.19
N VAL A 149 4.29 -7.21 -27.26
CA VAL A 149 3.56 -7.58 -28.49
C VAL A 149 4.62 -8.02 -29.50
N ASP A 150 4.75 -9.32 -29.72
CA ASP A 150 5.80 -9.87 -30.59
C ASP A 150 5.52 -9.62 -32.08
N HIS A 151 4.28 -9.76 -32.50
CA HIS A 151 3.85 -9.53 -33.89
C HIS A 151 2.35 -9.25 -33.97
N VAL A 152 1.96 -8.24 -34.73
CA VAL A 152 0.56 -7.91 -35.01
C VAL A 152 0.29 -8.18 -36.49
N GLU A 153 -0.41 -9.27 -36.77
CA GLU A 153 -0.79 -9.62 -38.18
C GLU A 153 -1.99 -8.82 -38.65
N CYS A 154 -2.89 -8.42 -37.75
CA CYS A 154 -4.09 -7.67 -38.09
C CYS A 154 -4.42 -6.67 -36.96
N LEU A 155 -4.65 -5.42 -37.32
CA LEU A 155 -5.07 -4.36 -36.38
C LEU A 155 -6.50 -3.91 -36.75
N GLY A 156 -7.42 -4.15 -35.82
CA GLY A 156 -8.78 -3.57 -35.91
C GLY A 156 -8.81 -2.20 -35.25
N LEU A 157 -9.33 -1.20 -35.90
CA LEU A 157 -9.63 0.12 -35.33
C LEU A 157 -11.14 0.24 -35.17
N ASP A 158 -11.60 0.62 -33.97
CA ASP A 158 -13.00 0.91 -33.72
C ASP A 158 -13.12 2.31 -33.11
N ASP A 159 -14.07 3.09 -33.62
CA ASP A 159 -14.39 4.42 -33.14
C ASP A 159 -15.43 4.31 -32.03
N PHE A 160 -15.02 4.56 -30.78
CA PHE A 160 -15.96 4.70 -29.67
C PHE A 160 -16.54 6.12 -29.69
N ALA A 161 -17.79 6.24 -30.11
CA ALA A 161 -18.56 7.48 -30.03
C ALA A 161 -19.06 7.78 -28.61
#